data_07b47bd96670b6ad9d5f06fd45c6e25f
#
_entry.id   07b47bd96670b6ad9d5f06fd45c6e25f
#
_cell.length_a   1.000
_cell.length_b   1.000
_cell.length_c   1.000
_cell.angle_alpha   90.00
_cell.angle_beta   90.00
_cell.angle_gamma   90.00
#
_symmetry.space_group_name_H-M   'P 1'
#
loop_
_entity.id
_entity.type
_entity.pdbx_description
1 polymer ?
#
loop_
_entity_poly.entity_id
_entity_poly.type
_entity_poly.pdbx_seq_one_letter_code
_entity_poly.pdbx_strand_id
1 'polypeptide(L)'
;MKCKNIAQPCILILLFSLLLTTGCSPDKGGPLGQKATASFTISPVAGRINTYLLQSTSKNAFGYQWNKGNGDFVKGQQTDTAYFPLKGNYTVQLRAFGRGGYDTAAQSVTIDVDDILSNPNFKLLIGASWKLNPANGSIIVGTEGNPAQYFAGGALDPCQTDDVYTFSSALKLTYNANGSTFNGGNIAPNFNCGIDRSYSDLSFTFEPSVPAGAAGIASINLPGAVPDHFIGVTDVSSNHYRIISISATEMVLRSGTPSEAVHQFKFIAQ
;
A
#
# COMPACT_ATOMS: atom_id res chain seq x y z
N MET A 1 -25.02 29.03 -94.97
CA MET A 1 -25.47 27.87 -94.21
C MET A 1 -25.57 28.24 -92.74
N LYS A 2 -26.66 27.89 -92.10
CA LYS A 2 -27.17 28.40 -90.82
C LYS A 2 -26.33 27.96 -89.61
N CYS A 3 -25.81 28.88 -88.84
CA CYS A 3 -25.33 28.63 -87.48
C CYS A 3 -26.54 28.39 -86.58
N LYS A 4 -26.71 27.18 -86.07
CA LYS A 4 -27.70 26.79 -85.09
C LYS A 4 -27.09 26.84 -83.64
N ASN A 5 -27.70 27.68 -82.88
CA ASN A 5 -27.76 27.74 -81.40
C ASN A 5 -26.92 26.71 -80.55
N ILE A 6 -25.87 27.21 -79.96
CA ILE A 6 -25.14 26.58 -78.88
C ILE A 6 -25.29 27.44 -77.58
N ALA A 7 -26.50 27.84 -77.23
CA ALA A 7 -26.75 28.69 -76.09
C ALA A 7 -27.48 27.98 -74.93
N GLN A 8 -27.91 26.72 -75.11
CA GLN A 8 -28.71 26.02 -74.08
C GLN A 8 -27.95 25.20 -73.05
N PRO A 9 -26.76 24.61 -73.30
CA PRO A 9 -26.09 23.90 -72.24
C PRO A 9 -25.35 24.75 -71.18
N CYS A 10 -24.97 25.99 -71.56
CA CYS A 10 -24.24 26.88 -70.63
C CYS A 10 -25.14 27.45 -69.52
N ILE A 11 -26.42 27.66 -69.76
CA ILE A 11 -27.37 28.18 -68.76
C ILE A 11 -27.75 27.15 -67.77
N LEU A 12 -27.83 25.85 -68.13
CA LEU A 12 -28.10 24.76 -67.21
C LEU A 12 -26.93 24.47 -66.28
N ILE A 13 -25.70 24.63 -66.78
CA ILE A 13 -24.48 24.45 -65.95
C ILE A 13 -24.33 25.62 -64.99
N LEU A 14 -24.67 26.84 -65.36
CA LEU A 14 -24.63 28.00 -64.45
C LEU A 14 -25.71 27.93 -63.37
N LEU A 15 -26.90 27.39 -63.63
CA LEU A 15 -27.95 27.19 -62.66
C LEU A 15 -27.60 26.03 -61.69
N PHE A 16 -26.91 24.98 -62.14
CA PHE A 16 -26.47 23.89 -61.31
C PHE A 16 -25.26 24.26 -60.40
N SER A 17 -24.38 25.19 -60.88
CA SER A 17 -23.29 25.71 -60.06
C SER A 17 -23.75 26.67 -58.95
N LEU A 18 -24.89 27.34 -59.12
CA LEU A 18 -25.46 28.28 -58.15
C LEU A 18 -26.18 27.57 -56.99
N LEU A 19 -26.60 26.29 -57.18
CA LEU A 19 -27.24 25.49 -56.20
C LEU A 19 -26.23 24.77 -55.23
N LEU A 20 -24.92 24.76 -55.59
CA LEU A 20 -23.88 24.14 -54.76
C LEU A 20 -23.24 25.11 -53.75
N THR A 21 -23.62 26.38 -53.72
CA THR A 21 -23.08 27.39 -52.81
C THR A 21 -23.95 27.62 -51.56
N THR A 22 -25.02 26.85 -51.36
CA THR A 22 -25.64 26.74 -50.02
C THR A 22 -24.81 25.81 -49.16
N GLY A 23 -23.52 26.12 -49.01
CA GLY A 23 -22.67 25.49 -47.99
C GLY A 23 -23.32 25.73 -46.64
N CYS A 24 -23.59 24.71 -45.89
CA CYS A 24 -23.90 24.79 -44.46
C CYS A 24 -22.91 25.78 -43.84
N SER A 25 -23.36 26.99 -43.52
CA SER A 25 -22.62 27.82 -42.58
C SER A 25 -22.45 26.95 -41.33
N PRO A 26 -21.23 26.70 -40.83
CA PRO A 26 -21.08 26.03 -39.54
C PRO A 26 -21.92 26.87 -38.57
N ASP A 27 -22.94 26.25 -38.02
CA ASP A 27 -23.75 26.87 -36.99
C ASP A 27 -22.74 27.40 -35.94
N LYS A 28 -22.69 28.70 -35.80
CA LYS A 28 -21.94 29.34 -34.74
C LYS A 28 -22.70 28.96 -33.49
N GLY A 29 -22.42 27.72 -32.99
CA GLY A 29 -23.09 27.16 -31.86
C GLY A 29 -23.24 28.23 -30.78
N GLY A 30 -24.47 28.48 -30.37
CA GLY A 30 -24.76 29.45 -29.33
C GLY A 30 -23.90 29.12 -28.08
N PRO A 31 -23.77 30.04 -27.14
CA PRO A 31 -22.93 29.80 -25.95
C PRO A 31 -23.32 28.48 -25.31
N LEU A 32 -22.36 27.57 -25.15
CA LEU A 32 -22.53 26.21 -24.59
C LEU A 32 -23.14 26.20 -23.19
N GLY A 33 -23.47 27.36 -22.62
CA GLY A 33 -23.97 27.57 -21.29
C GLY A 33 -22.87 28.02 -20.33
N GLN A 34 -23.20 28.09 -19.07
CA GLN A 34 -22.24 28.51 -18.04
C GLN A 34 -21.22 27.40 -17.76
N LYS A 35 -19.95 27.83 -17.64
CA LYS A 35 -18.88 26.96 -17.16
C LYS A 35 -19.17 26.57 -15.71
N ALA A 36 -18.84 25.33 -15.32
CA ALA A 36 -18.86 24.94 -13.90
C ALA A 36 -17.86 25.77 -13.10
N THR A 37 -18.17 26.00 -11.83
CA THR A 37 -17.23 26.51 -10.83
C THR A 37 -17.05 25.41 -9.79
N ALA A 38 -15.87 24.81 -9.74
CA ALA A 38 -15.58 23.68 -8.86
C ALA A 38 -15.36 24.16 -7.44
N SER A 39 -16.02 23.52 -6.49
CA SER A 39 -15.76 23.63 -5.05
C SER A 39 -16.28 22.38 -4.35
N PHE A 40 -15.70 22.05 -3.19
CA PHE A 40 -16.12 20.91 -2.39
C PHE A 40 -15.70 21.07 -0.94
N THR A 41 -16.24 20.22 -0.07
CA THR A 41 -15.84 20.08 1.33
C THR A 41 -15.29 18.68 1.57
N ILE A 42 -14.36 18.56 2.53
CA ILE A 42 -13.83 17.31 3.03
C ILE A 42 -14.12 17.26 4.52
N SER A 43 -14.72 16.16 4.99
CA SER A 43 -14.98 15.95 6.41
C SER A 43 -14.75 14.49 6.80
N PRO A 44 -14.20 14.21 8.01
CA PRO A 44 -14.00 12.86 8.47
C PRO A 44 -15.35 12.12 8.62
N VAL A 45 -15.35 10.82 8.31
CA VAL A 45 -16.50 9.94 8.52
C VAL A 45 -16.44 9.38 9.93
N ALA A 46 -17.45 9.66 10.74
CA ALA A 46 -17.50 9.19 12.13
C ALA A 46 -17.37 7.66 12.23
N GLY A 47 -16.52 7.19 13.13
CA GLY A 47 -16.27 5.77 13.38
C GLY A 47 -15.47 5.03 12.29
N ARG A 48 -14.92 5.75 11.29
CA ARG A 48 -14.09 5.16 10.23
C ARG A 48 -12.72 5.85 10.19
N ILE A 49 -11.67 5.10 10.54
CA ILE A 49 -10.30 5.61 10.51
C ILE A 49 -9.93 6.04 9.09
N ASN A 50 -9.25 7.17 8.97
CA ASN A 50 -8.68 7.70 7.73
C ASN A 50 -9.66 7.77 6.54
N THR A 51 -10.96 7.82 6.81
CA THR A 51 -12.03 7.88 5.81
C THR A 51 -12.69 9.25 5.84
N TYR A 52 -12.82 9.86 4.68
CA TYR A 52 -13.35 11.22 4.52
C TYR A 52 -14.51 11.24 3.53
N LEU A 53 -15.55 11.97 3.88
CA LEU A 53 -16.64 12.32 2.99
C LEU A 53 -16.21 13.49 2.11
N LEU A 54 -16.36 13.34 0.81
CA LEU A 54 -16.14 14.34 -0.21
C LEU A 54 -17.50 14.82 -0.70
N GLN A 55 -17.81 16.10 -0.55
CA GLN A 55 -19.09 16.65 -0.98
C GLN A 55 -18.87 17.86 -1.89
N SER A 56 -19.24 17.74 -3.16
CA SER A 56 -19.18 18.86 -4.09
C SER A 56 -20.20 19.91 -3.75
N THR A 57 -19.72 21.15 -3.67
CA THR A 57 -20.50 22.40 -3.58
C THR A 57 -20.42 23.24 -4.85
N SER A 58 -19.99 22.60 -5.95
CA SER A 58 -19.79 23.24 -7.24
C SER A 58 -21.07 23.85 -7.78
N LYS A 59 -20.93 24.97 -8.51
CA LYS A 59 -22.03 25.64 -9.21
C LYS A 59 -22.03 25.29 -10.69
N ASN A 60 -23.21 25.24 -11.31
CA ASN A 60 -23.41 24.96 -12.73
C ASN A 60 -22.81 23.61 -13.18
N ALA A 61 -22.70 22.64 -12.27
CA ALA A 61 -22.13 21.33 -12.51
C ALA A 61 -23.22 20.24 -12.54
N PHE A 62 -23.05 19.26 -13.44
CA PHE A 62 -23.90 18.08 -13.55
C PHE A 62 -23.09 16.78 -13.65
N GLY A 63 -21.75 16.87 -13.77
CA GLY A 63 -20.86 15.73 -13.80
C GLY A 63 -19.64 15.97 -12.91
N TYR A 64 -19.10 14.89 -12.35
CA TYR A 64 -18.02 14.96 -11.36
C TYR A 64 -16.98 13.88 -11.62
N GLN A 65 -15.71 14.24 -11.45
CA GLN A 65 -14.59 13.30 -11.37
C GLN A 65 -13.75 13.67 -10.15
N TRP A 66 -13.36 12.66 -9.40
CA TRP A 66 -12.53 12.82 -8.22
C TRP A 66 -11.16 12.19 -8.44
N ASN A 67 -10.11 12.92 -8.05
CA ASN A 67 -8.79 12.37 -7.78
C ASN A 67 -8.61 12.34 -6.26
N LYS A 68 -8.44 11.14 -5.71
CA LYS A 68 -8.37 10.89 -4.26
C LYS A 68 -6.92 10.81 -3.77
N GLY A 69 -5.97 11.50 -4.44
CA GLY A 69 -4.57 11.57 -4.05
C GLY A 69 -3.64 10.56 -4.73
N ASN A 70 -4.16 9.77 -5.68
CA ASN A 70 -3.38 8.79 -6.47
C ASN A 70 -2.98 9.29 -7.87
N GLY A 71 -3.34 10.52 -8.22
CA GLY A 71 -3.03 11.13 -9.53
C GLY A 71 -4.13 10.96 -10.59
N ASP A 72 -5.03 10.00 -10.46
CA ASP A 72 -6.06 9.69 -11.46
C ASP A 72 -7.41 10.32 -11.14
N PHE A 73 -8.06 10.86 -12.19
CA PHE A 73 -9.44 11.31 -12.10
C PHE A 73 -10.41 10.19 -12.48
N VAL A 74 -11.22 9.77 -11.51
CA VAL A 74 -12.22 8.72 -11.67
C VAL A 74 -13.63 9.34 -11.66
N LYS A 75 -14.51 8.87 -12.55
CA LYS A 75 -15.92 9.28 -12.55
C LYS A 75 -16.55 8.99 -11.20
N GLY A 76 -17.22 10.00 -10.62
CA GLY A 76 -17.88 9.92 -9.32
C GLY A 76 -19.22 10.63 -9.29
N GLN A 77 -19.80 10.69 -8.11
CA GLN A 77 -21.05 11.40 -7.82
C GLN A 77 -20.75 12.77 -7.19
N GLN A 78 -21.79 13.56 -6.95
CA GLN A 78 -21.69 14.80 -6.20
C GLN A 78 -21.12 14.57 -4.79
N THR A 79 -21.45 13.42 -4.19
CA THR A 79 -20.89 12.96 -2.92
C THR A 79 -20.12 11.67 -3.15
N ASP A 80 -18.93 11.56 -2.56
CA ASP A 80 -18.06 10.39 -2.64
C ASP A 80 -17.29 10.22 -1.33
N THR A 81 -16.53 9.15 -1.18
CA THR A 81 -15.65 8.93 -0.03
C THR A 81 -14.20 8.67 -0.49
N ALA A 82 -13.25 9.14 0.30
CA ALA A 82 -11.84 8.82 0.16
C ALA A 82 -11.34 8.10 1.40
N TYR A 83 -10.49 7.11 1.22
CA TYR A 83 -9.81 6.38 2.27
C TYR A 83 -8.31 6.41 2.03
N PHE A 84 -7.55 6.74 3.10
CA PHE A 84 -6.09 6.87 3.05
C PHE A 84 -5.47 5.91 4.09
N PRO A 85 -4.94 4.75 3.67
CA PRO A 85 -4.45 3.73 4.60
C PRO A 85 -3.17 4.15 5.34
N LEU A 86 -2.37 5.04 4.78
CA LEU A 86 -1.08 5.45 5.33
C LEU A 86 -1.10 6.90 5.80
N LYS A 87 -0.30 7.20 6.83
CA LYS A 87 0.00 8.57 7.23
C LYS A 87 0.66 9.36 6.10
N GLY A 88 0.37 10.63 6.00
CA GLY A 88 0.92 11.49 4.95
C GLY A 88 0.01 12.65 4.57
N ASN A 89 0.46 13.44 3.61
CA ASN A 89 -0.31 14.54 3.04
C ASN A 89 -0.83 14.13 1.66
N TYR A 90 -2.13 14.21 1.48
CA TYR A 90 -2.81 13.86 0.25
C TYR A 90 -3.51 15.10 -0.33
N THR A 91 -3.48 15.22 -1.66
CA THR A 91 -4.23 16.27 -2.36
C THR A 91 -5.42 15.64 -3.06
N VAL A 92 -6.61 15.94 -2.56
CA VAL A 92 -7.88 15.56 -3.22
C VAL A 92 -8.24 16.63 -4.24
N GLN A 93 -8.63 16.21 -5.43
CA GLN A 93 -9.06 17.12 -6.50
C GLN A 93 -10.44 16.74 -7.02
N LEU A 94 -11.25 17.73 -7.27
CA LEU A 94 -12.54 17.61 -7.95
C LEU A 94 -12.46 18.29 -9.31
N ARG A 95 -12.89 17.58 -10.35
CA ARG A 95 -13.22 18.16 -11.65
C ARG A 95 -14.73 18.16 -11.82
N ALA A 96 -15.32 19.34 -11.89
CA ALA A 96 -16.75 19.55 -12.05
C ALA A 96 -17.07 19.97 -13.49
N PHE A 97 -18.01 19.30 -14.15
CA PHE A 97 -18.38 19.50 -15.53
C PHE A 97 -19.72 20.23 -15.65
N GLY A 98 -19.72 21.34 -16.36
CA GLY A 98 -20.90 22.12 -16.72
C GLY A 98 -21.08 22.16 -18.24
N ARG A 99 -22.17 22.76 -18.72
CA ARG A 99 -22.44 22.89 -20.16
C ARG A 99 -21.39 23.71 -20.90
N GLY A 100 -20.79 24.71 -20.25
CA GLY A 100 -19.74 25.57 -20.82
C GLY A 100 -18.31 25.09 -20.58
N GLY A 101 -18.12 23.84 -20.07
CA GLY A 101 -16.83 23.27 -19.78
C GLY A 101 -16.66 22.85 -18.31
N TYR A 102 -15.48 22.38 -17.95
CA TYR A 102 -15.16 21.95 -16.57
C TYR A 102 -14.29 22.96 -15.84
N ASP A 103 -14.29 22.82 -14.53
CA ASP A 103 -13.37 23.50 -13.61
C ASP A 103 -12.81 22.51 -12.61
N THR A 104 -11.70 22.85 -11.94
CA THR A 104 -11.02 21.96 -11.00
C THR A 104 -10.75 22.70 -9.69
N ALA A 105 -11.07 22.06 -8.57
CA ALA A 105 -10.70 22.49 -7.23
C ALA A 105 -9.82 21.44 -6.56
N ALA A 106 -8.95 21.86 -5.64
CA ALA A 106 -8.07 20.99 -4.87
C ALA A 106 -8.09 21.36 -3.39
N GLN A 107 -7.99 20.35 -2.51
CA GLN A 107 -7.81 20.52 -1.06
C GLN A 107 -6.85 19.46 -0.54
N SER A 108 -6.06 19.80 0.49
CA SER A 108 -5.14 18.89 1.14
C SER A 108 -5.79 18.24 2.37
N VAL A 109 -5.46 16.96 2.59
CA VAL A 109 -5.82 16.19 3.79
C VAL A 109 -4.53 15.66 4.40
N THR A 110 -4.33 15.89 5.68
CA THR A 110 -3.24 15.29 6.46
C THR A 110 -3.78 14.08 7.22
N ILE A 111 -3.10 12.97 7.07
CA ILE A 111 -3.35 11.71 7.78
C ILE A 111 -2.22 11.54 8.78
N ASP A 112 -2.54 11.50 10.06
CA ASP A 112 -1.56 11.49 11.15
C ASP A 112 -1.10 10.07 11.51
N VAL A 113 -1.92 9.05 11.26
CA VAL A 113 -1.67 7.67 11.66
C VAL A 113 -1.99 6.67 10.54
N ASP A 114 -1.20 5.60 10.45
CA ASP A 114 -1.48 4.48 9.55
C ASP A 114 -2.69 3.67 10.05
N ASP A 115 -3.53 3.19 9.13
CA ASP A 115 -4.52 2.16 9.44
C ASP A 115 -3.87 0.77 9.35
N ILE A 116 -3.18 0.37 10.42
CA ILE A 116 -2.43 -0.88 10.50
C ILE A 116 -3.34 -2.09 10.29
N LEU A 117 -4.55 -2.07 10.84
CA LEU A 117 -5.50 -3.19 10.74
C LEU A 117 -5.99 -3.46 9.33
N SER A 118 -5.92 -2.50 8.44
CA SER A 118 -6.24 -2.69 7.02
C SER A 118 -5.04 -3.15 6.19
N ASN A 119 -3.81 -3.04 6.72
CA ASN A 119 -2.59 -3.40 6.00
C ASN A 119 -2.58 -4.89 5.65
N PRO A 120 -2.39 -5.29 4.37
CA PRO A 120 -2.43 -6.69 3.95
C PRO A 120 -1.33 -7.54 4.61
N ASN A 121 -0.12 -7.01 4.80
CA ASN A 121 0.98 -7.74 5.45
C ASN A 121 0.70 -7.95 6.94
N PHE A 122 0.08 -6.95 7.61
CA PHE A 122 -0.34 -7.10 9.00
C PHE A 122 -1.44 -8.16 9.16
N LYS A 123 -2.41 -8.19 8.24
CA LYS A 123 -3.46 -9.24 8.24
C LYS A 123 -2.87 -10.64 8.06
N LEU A 124 -1.87 -10.80 7.20
CA LEU A 124 -1.16 -12.07 7.05
C LEU A 124 -0.38 -12.42 8.33
N LEU A 125 0.31 -11.45 8.95
CA LEU A 125 1.07 -11.66 10.18
C LEU A 125 0.20 -12.20 11.33
N ILE A 126 -0.98 -11.64 11.54
CA ILE A 126 -1.92 -12.04 12.59
C ILE A 126 -2.85 -13.20 12.18
N GLY A 127 -2.79 -13.64 10.94
CA GLY A 127 -3.69 -14.67 10.38
C GLY A 127 -3.30 -16.10 10.75
N ALA A 128 -2.11 -16.31 11.31
CA ALA A 128 -1.59 -17.61 11.72
C ALA A 128 -0.72 -17.48 12.95
N SER A 129 -0.46 -18.59 13.62
CA SER A 129 0.69 -18.75 14.50
C SER A 129 1.88 -19.23 13.67
N TRP A 130 3.08 -18.83 14.06
CA TRP A 130 4.29 -19.01 13.27
C TRP A 130 5.30 -19.87 14.04
N LYS A 131 5.94 -20.81 13.37
CA LYS A 131 7.07 -21.57 13.88
C LYS A 131 8.20 -21.59 12.86
N LEU A 132 9.44 -21.78 13.32
CA LEU A 132 10.58 -21.95 12.43
C LEU A 132 10.35 -23.12 11.48
N ASN A 133 10.67 -22.94 10.22
CA ASN A 133 10.62 -24.03 9.24
C ASN A 133 11.70 -25.09 9.64
N PRO A 134 11.36 -26.37 9.82
CA PRO A 134 12.33 -27.38 10.25
C PRO A 134 13.39 -27.73 9.21
N ALA A 135 13.27 -27.21 7.98
CA ALA A 135 14.26 -27.45 6.93
C ALA A 135 15.60 -26.75 7.22
N ASN A 136 16.70 -27.36 6.79
CA ASN A 136 18.02 -26.75 6.89
C ASN A 136 18.05 -25.36 6.22
N GLY A 137 18.78 -24.41 6.80
CA GLY A 137 18.87 -23.05 6.29
C GLY A 137 17.68 -22.15 6.64
N SER A 138 16.90 -22.52 7.65
CA SER A 138 15.82 -21.69 8.17
C SER A 138 16.30 -20.57 9.08
N ILE A 139 17.49 -20.73 9.67
CA ILE A 139 18.22 -19.65 10.35
C ILE A 139 19.52 -19.46 9.61
N ILE A 140 19.79 -18.26 9.12
CA ILE A 140 21.06 -17.88 8.49
C ILE A 140 21.54 -16.56 9.07
N VAL A 141 22.85 -16.34 9.09
CA VAL A 141 23.46 -15.14 9.65
C VAL A 141 24.47 -14.56 8.65
N GLY A 142 24.44 -13.24 8.49
CA GLY A 142 25.33 -12.57 7.55
C GLY A 142 25.22 -11.07 7.56
N THR A 143 25.34 -10.49 6.37
CA THR A 143 25.19 -9.05 6.13
C THR A 143 23.95 -8.77 5.31
N GLU A 144 23.56 -7.50 5.17
CA GLU A 144 22.39 -7.12 4.34
C GLU A 144 22.54 -7.63 2.90
N GLY A 145 23.73 -7.52 2.31
CA GLY A 145 24.00 -7.95 0.92
C GLY A 145 24.19 -9.46 0.77
N ASN A 146 24.58 -10.17 1.82
CA ASN A 146 24.74 -11.63 1.85
C ASN A 146 24.29 -12.19 3.19
N PRO A 147 23.00 -12.51 3.35
CA PRO A 147 22.44 -12.94 4.65
C PRO A 147 22.97 -14.28 5.18
N ALA A 148 23.66 -15.05 4.35
CA ALA A 148 24.27 -16.35 4.73
C ALA A 148 25.79 -16.31 4.86
N GLN A 149 26.40 -15.10 4.89
CA GLN A 149 27.86 -14.92 4.84
C GLN A 149 28.59 -15.57 6.02
N TYR A 150 28.03 -15.53 7.22
CA TYR A 150 28.65 -16.01 8.47
C TYR A 150 28.14 -17.39 8.87
N PHE A 151 26.86 -17.67 8.59
CA PHE A 151 26.25 -18.95 8.85
C PHE A 151 25.17 -19.22 7.80
N ALA A 152 25.34 -20.27 7.01
CA ALA A 152 24.41 -20.63 5.94
C ALA A 152 23.26 -21.54 6.39
N GLY A 153 23.16 -21.81 7.71
CA GLY A 153 22.15 -22.65 8.31
C GLY A 153 22.54 -24.11 8.48
N GLY A 154 21.84 -24.77 9.37
CA GLY A 154 21.98 -26.19 9.73
C GLY A 154 20.64 -26.78 10.10
N ALA A 155 20.65 -28.00 10.64
CA ALA A 155 19.48 -28.58 11.28
C ALA A 155 19.15 -27.79 12.55
N LEU A 156 17.86 -27.62 12.82
CA LEU A 156 17.38 -27.00 14.05
C LEU A 156 17.35 -28.04 15.19
N ASP A 157 17.62 -27.57 16.40
CA ASP A 157 17.39 -28.35 17.61
C ASP A 157 15.88 -28.54 17.88
N PRO A 158 15.49 -29.59 18.60
CA PRO A 158 14.08 -29.81 18.94
C PRO A 158 13.40 -28.60 19.59
N CYS A 159 14.10 -27.90 20.52
CA CYS A 159 13.59 -26.69 21.16
C CYS A 159 13.50 -25.43 20.28
N GLN A 160 13.85 -25.54 19.02
CA GLN A 160 13.63 -24.48 18.01
C GLN A 160 12.46 -24.82 17.09
N THR A 161 12.19 -26.12 16.90
CA THR A 161 11.16 -26.58 15.97
C THR A 161 9.76 -26.59 16.58
N ASP A 162 9.65 -26.58 17.91
CA ASP A 162 8.40 -26.52 18.65
C ASP A 162 8.03 -25.13 19.17
N ASP A 163 8.91 -24.15 19.00
CA ASP A 163 8.70 -22.74 19.30
C ASP A 163 7.53 -22.16 18.47
N VAL A 164 6.61 -21.46 19.14
CA VAL A 164 5.43 -20.85 18.49
C VAL A 164 5.34 -19.38 18.81
N TYR A 165 5.17 -18.56 17.77
CA TYR A 165 4.98 -17.11 17.82
C TYR A 165 3.58 -16.76 17.34
N THR A 166 2.79 -16.06 18.15
CA THR A 166 1.41 -15.64 17.81
C THR A 166 1.27 -14.14 17.94
N PHE A 167 0.94 -13.48 16.83
CA PHE A 167 0.69 -12.05 16.76
C PHE A 167 -0.82 -11.79 16.78
N SER A 168 -1.26 -10.71 17.44
CA SER A 168 -2.67 -10.36 17.54
C SER A 168 -2.99 -8.99 16.97
N SER A 169 -4.27 -8.75 16.65
CA SER A 169 -4.78 -7.47 16.19
C SER A 169 -4.66 -6.36 17.25
N ALA A 170 -4.45 -6.71 18.52
CA ALA A 170 -4.18 -5.77 19.61
C ALA A 170 -2.69 -5.39 19.72
N LEU A 171 -1.86 -5.70 18.70
CA LEU A 171 -0.42 -5.47 18.69
C LEU A 171 0.28 -6.18 19.88
N LYS A 172 -0.13 -7.41 20.14
CA LYS A 172 0.46 -8.28 21.18
C LYS A 172 1.08 -9.50 20.54
N LEU A 173 2.29 -9.84 21.00
CA LEU A 173 3.04 -11.04 20.65
C LEU A 173 3.10 -11.98 21.84
N THR A 174 2.80 -13.24 21.58
CA THR A 174 3.04 -14.35 22.52
C THR A 174 4.06 -15.29 21.90
N TYR A 175 5.08 -15.62 22.65
CA TYR A 175 6.07 -16.64 22.33
C TYR A 175 5.90 -17.79 23.32
N ASN A 176 5.72 -18.99 22.81
CA ASN A 176 5.67 -20.25 23.59
C ASN A 176 6.85 -21.13 23.17
N ALA A 177 7.79 -21.33 24.09
CA ALA A 177 8.98 -22.15 23.92
C ALA A 177 8.74 -23.64 24.20
N ASN A 178 7.51 -24.01 24.54
CA ASN A 178 7.15 -25.40 24.89
C ASN A 178 8.10 -26.10 25.87
N GLY A 179 8.66 -25.34 26.84
CA GLY A 179 9.46 -25.81 27.95
C GLY A 179 10.96 -25.55 27.86
N SER A 180 11.52 -25.24 26.69
CA SER A 180 12.93 -24.87 26.56
C SER A 180 13.16 -23.95 25.37
N THR A 181 14.13 -23.05 25.51
CA THR A 181 14.51 -22.10 24.46
C THR A 181 15.94 -22.37 24.02
N PHE A 182 16.22 -22.28 22.73
CA PHE A 182 17.58 -22.36 22.21
C PHE A 182 18.37 -21.09 22.58
N ASN A 183 19.47 -21.27 23.29
CA ASN A 183 20.40 -20.20 23.63
C ASN A 183 21.45 -20.02 22.53
N GLY A 184 21.42 -18.89 21.82
CA GLY A 184 22.50 -18.48 20.91
C GLY A 184 23.61 -17.74 21.65
N GLY A 185 24.72 -17.52 20.95
CA GLY A 185 25.82 -16.65 21.39
C GLY A 185 26.44 -17.04 22.73
N ASN A 186 26.46 -16.07 23.65
CA ASN A 186 27.17 -16.21 24.95
C ASN A 186 26.25 -16.60 26.11
N ILE A 187 25.05 -17.09 25.86
CA ILE A 187 24.11 -17.53 26.91
C ILE A 187 24.31 -19.01 27.17
N ALA A 188 24.66 -19.35 28.41
CA ALA A 188 24.87 -20.76 28.79
C ALA A 188 23.53 -21.52 28.91
N PRO A 189 23.48 -22.79 28.49
CA PRO A 189 24.48 -23.49 27.66
C PRO A 189 24.53 -22.93 26.24
N ASN A 190 25.73 -22.59 25.77
CA ASN A 190 25.91 -21.92 24.47
C ASN A 190 25.51 -22.84 23.32
N PHE A 191 24.74 -22.32 22.38
CA PHE A 191 24.25 -23.03 21.21
C PHE A 191 23.59 -24.37 21.58
N ASN A 192 22.72 -24.35 22.59
CA ASN A 192 22.00 -25.51 23.07
C ASN A 192 20.64 -25.09 23.67
N CYS A 193 19.76 -26.08 23.87
CA CYS A 193 18.49 -25.88 24.57
C CYS A 193 18.73 -25.49 26.05
N GLY A 194 18.10 -24.42 26.49
CA GLY A 194 18.23 -23.89 27.86
C GLY A 194 16.88 -23.74 28.58
N ILE A 195 16.78 -22.78 29.46
CA ILE A 195 15.56 -22.49 30.20
C ILE A 195 14.45 -22.02 29.29
N ASP A 196 13.20 -22.21 29.68
CA ASP A 196 12.02 -21.64 29.04
C ASP A 196 12.04 -20.10 29.17
N ARG A 197 11.97 -19.42 28.03
CA ARG A 197 11.92 -17.96 27.92
C ARG A 197 10.60 -17.48 27.29
N SER A 198 9.54 -18.26 27.41
CA SER A 198 8.22 -17.90 26.94
C SER A 198 7.78 -16.56 27.54
N TYR A 199 7.06 -15.79 26.74
CA TYR A 199 6.39 -14.56 27.16
C TYR A 199 5.02 -14.44 26.51
N SER A 200 4.10 -13.72 27.16
CA SER A 200 2.76 -13.49 26.67
C SER A 200 2.43 -12.00 26.66
N ASP A 201 1.54 -11.62 25.76
CA ASP A 201 1.00 -10.25 25.67
C ASP A 201 2.06 -9.13 25.56
N LEU A 202 3.24 -9.45 25.01
CA LEU A 202 4.27 -8.46 24.76
C LEU A 202 3.80 -7.46 23.71
N SER A 203 3.77 -6.18 24.03
CA SER A 203 3.41 -5.14 23.07
C SER A 203 4.51 -5.03 21.99
N PHE A 204 4.12 -4.95 20.73
CA PHE A 204 5.04 -4.67 19.63
C PHE A 204 4.51 -3.50 18.77
N THR A 205 5.38 -2.90 17.97
CA THR A 205 4.96 -1.96 16.95
C THR A 205 5.10 -2.58 15.57
N PHE A 206 4.17 -2.22 14.67
CA PHE A 206 4.21 -2.59 13.26
C PHE A 206 4.32 -1.33 12.41
N GLU A 207 5.30 -1.27 11.52
CA GLU A 207 5.48 -0.20 10.56
C GLU A 207 5.24 -0.76 9.15
N PRO A 208 4.38 -0.14 8.33
CA PRO A 208 4.09 -0.61 6.96
C PRO A 208 5.22 -0.32 5.97
N SER A 209 6.41 -0.03 6.47
CA SER A 209 7.63 0.29 5.71
C SER A 209 8.87 -0.24 6.42
N VAL A 210 10.00 -0.18 5.73
CA VAL A 210 11.33 -0.48 6.28
C VAL A 210 12.22 0.75 6.23
N PRO A 211 13.31 0.81 7.03
CA PRO A 211 14.30 1.88 6.93
C PRO A 211 14.85 2.03 5.50
N ALA A 212 15.21 3.24 5.12
CA ALA A 212 15.78 3.51 3.80
C ALA A 212 17.05 2.67 3.56
N GLY A 213 17.13 2.03 2.40
CA GLY A 213 18.24 1.15 2.00
C GLY A 213 18.16 -0.27 2.57
N ALA A 214 17.16 -0.58 3.41
CA ALA A 214 16.93 -1.91 3.93
C ALA A 214 16.04 -2.76 3.01
N ALA A 215 16.29 -4.06 2.92
CA ALA A 215 15.36 -5.00 2.30
C ALA A 215 14.17 -5.25 3.24
N GLY A 216 12.98 -5.43 2.64
CA GLY A 216 11.76 -5.78 3.36
C GLY A 216 10.55 -4.96 2.89
N ILE A 217 9.38 -5.33 3.42
CA ILE A 217 8.07 -4.73 3.06
C ILE A 217 7.34 -4.12 4.27
N ALA A 218 7.76 -4.47 5.49
CA ALA A 218 7.25 -3.94 6.74
C ALA A 218 8.25 -4.22 7.87
N SER A 219 8.08 -3.57 9.03
CA SER A 219 8.93 -3.78 10.21
C SER A 219 8.10 -4.11 11.44
N ILE A 220 8.71 -4.87 12.35
CA ILE A 220 8.20 -5.22 13.68
C ILE A 220 9.27 -4.81 14.69
N ASN A 221 8.91 -4.05 15.73
CA ASN A 221 9.83 -3.69 16.80
C ASN A 221 9.30 -4.26 18.12
N LEU A 222 10.14 -4.98 18.84
CA LEU A 222 9.84 -5.45 20.20
C LEU A 222 10.45 -4.48 21.22
N PRO A 223 9.80 -4.26 22.36
CA PRO A 223 10.37 -3.49 23.46
C PRO A 223 11.43 -4.30 24.21
N GLY A 224 12.29 -3.59 24.94
CA GLY A 224 13.33 -4.20 25.75
C GLY A 224 14.55 -4.63 24.93
N ALA A 225 15.38 -5.45 25.56
CA ALA A 225 16.62 -5.95 24.98
C ALA A 225 16.61 -7.47 24.86
N VAL A 226 17.42 -8.01 23.95
CA VAL A 226 17.75 -9.43 23.93
C VAL A 226 18.62 -9.75 25.16
N PRO A 227 18.48 -10.92 25.79
CA PRO A 227 17.68 -12.07 25.39
C PRO A 227 16.28 -12.14 26.03
N ASP A 228 15.81 -11.07 26.66
CA ASP A 228 14.52 -11.11 27.38
C ASP A 228 13.33 -11.21 26.44
N HIS A 229 13.43 -10.49 25.30
CA HIS A 229 12.44 -10.56 24.22
C HIS A 229 13.17 -10.69 22.88
N PHE A 230 12.71 -11.61 22.04
CA PHE A 230 13.31 -11.89 20.72
C PHE A 230 12.30 -12.65 19.83
N ILE A 231 12.59 -12.74 18.53
CA ILE A 231 11.95 -13.67 17.61
C ILE A 231 13.06 -14.49 16.94
N GLY A 232 12.95 -15.81 17.00
CA GLY A 232 13.88 -16.77 16.38
C GLY A 232 14.95 -17.26 17.31
N VAL A 233 15.97 -16.46 17.64
CA VAL A 233 17.09 -16.85 18.52
C VAL A 233 17.45 -15.75 19.50
N THR A 234 18.07 -16.13 20.62
CA THR A 234 18.39 -15.23 21.75
C THR A 234 19.60 -14.32 21.52
N ASP A 235 20.34 -14.49 20.44
CA ASP A 235 21.53 -13.71 20.09
C ASP A 235 21.37 -12.81 18.85
N VAL A 236 20.13 -12.48 18.49
CA VAL A 236 19.86 -11.48 17.46
C VAL A 236 20.51 -10.15 17.79
N SER A 237 20.97 -9.43 16.79
CA SER A 237 21.66 -8.14 16.96
C SER A 237 20.75 -7.03 17.49
N SER A 238 19.46 -7.11 17.22
CA SER A 238 18.48 -6.12 17.72
C SER A 238 17.05 -6.67 17.71
N ASN A 239 16.16 -6.01 18.46
CA ASN A 239 14.72 -6.28 18.48
C ASN A 239 13.94 -5.57 17.35
N HIS A 240 14.65 -5.08 16.34
CA HIS A 240 14.08 -4.57 15.12
C HIS A 240 14.08 -5.67 14.05
N TYR A 241 12.89 -6.07 13.61
CA TYR A 241 12.69 -7.11 12.60
C TYR A 241 12.05 -6.53 11.37
N ARG A 242 12.47 -7.01 10.20
CA ARG A 242 11.90 -6.63 8.90
C ARG A 242 11.26 -7.86 8.29
N ILE A 243 10.03 -7.72 7.84
CA ILE A 243 9.35 -8.74 7.05
C ILE A 243 9.90 -8.63 5.62
N ILE A 244 10.67 -9.61 5.20
CA ILE A 244 11.22 -9.69 3.84
C ILE A 244 10.13 -10.14 2.87
N SER A 245 9.37 -11.17 3.29
CA SER A 245 8.20 -11.67 2.57
C SER A 245 7.23 -12.32 3.54
N ILE A 246 5.94 -12.31 3.21
CA ILE A 246 4.90 -12.99 3.98
C ILE A 246 3.77 -13.44 3.05
N SER A 247 3.26 -14.63 3.33
CA SER A 247 2.08 -15.25 2.71
C SER A 247 1.20 -15.86 3.80
N ALA A 248 0.13 -16.55 3.43
CA ALA A 248 -0.70 -17.26 4.38
C ALA A 248 0.00 -18.47 5.05
N THR A 249 1.08 -18.98 4.46
CA THR A 249 1.76 -20.21 4.90
C THR A 249 3.23 -20.03 5.25
N GLU A 250 3.86 -18.97 4.79
CA GLU A 250 5.30 -18.74 4.97
C GLU A 250 5.60 -17.28 5.28
N MET A 251 6.61 -17.05 6.15
CA MET A 251 7.13 -15.73 6.46
C MET A 251 8.66 -15.77 6.53
N VAL A 252 9.30 -14.77 5.96
CA VAL A 252 10.74 -14.53 6.12
C VAL A 252 10.93 -13.24 6.90
N LEU A 253 11.53 -13.36 8.09
CA LEU A 253 11.95 -12.24 8.92
C LEU A 253 13.46 -12.05 8.86
N ARG A 254 13.91 -10.80 8.99
CA ARG A 254 15.31 -10.46 9.13
C ARG A 254 15.46 -9.45 10.29
N SER A 255 16.28 -9.80 11.30
CA SER A 255 16.63 -8.87 12.39
C SER A 255 17.76 -7.93 11.98
N GLY A 256 17.89 -6.83 12.71
CA GLY A 256 18.97 -5.87 12.51
C GLY A 256 18.71 -4.83 11.43
N THR A 257 19.55 -3.81 11.43
CA THR A 257 19.62 -2.76 10.41
C THR A 257 20.60 -3.14 9.31
N PRO A 258 20.60 -2.47 8.13
CA PRO A 258 21.55 -2.77 7.05
C PRO A 258 23.04 -2.62 7.42
N SER A 259 23.35 -1.92 8.50
CA SER A 259 24.72 -1.70 8.99
C SER A 259 25.18 -2.72 10.04
N GLU A 260 24.30 -3.63 10.45
CA GLU A 260 24.56 -4.66 11.47
C GLU A 260 24.66 -6.04 10.86
N ALA A 261 25.18 -7.01 11.63
CA ALA A 261 24.97 -8.41 11.31
C ALA A 261 23.49 -8.75 11.39
N VAL A 262 22.98 -9.40 10.34
CA VAL A 262 21.57 -9.75 10.25
C VAL A 262 21.36 -11.24 10.49
N HIS A 263 20.34 -11.58 11.27
CA HIS A 263 19.79 -12.93 11.34
C HIS A 263 18.55 -12.99 10.46
N GLN A 264 18.47 -13.96 9.57
CA GLN A 264 17.28 -14.18 8.77
C GLN A 264 16.65 -15.53 9.10
N PHE A 265 15.35 -15.49 9.30
CA PHE A 265 14.52 -16.61 9.73
C PHE A 265 13.47 -16.94 8.68
N LYS A 266 13.27 -18.24 8.44
CA LYS A 266 12.12 -18.72 7.66
C LYS A 266 11.13 -19.37 8.61
N PHE A 267 9.91 -18.89 8.59
CA PHE A 267 8.79 -19.40 9.37
C PHE A 267 7.75 -20.05 8.46
N ILE A 268 7.03 -21.00 9.03
CA ILE A 268 5.82 -21.60 8.43
C ILE A 268 4.63 -21.37 9.37
N ALA A 269 3.44 -21.25 8.77
CA ALA A 269 2.19 -21.20 9.51
C ALA A 269 1.92 -22.56 10.17
N GLN A 270 1.37 -22.50 11.39
CA GLN A 270 0.94 -23.65 12.15
C GLN A 270 -0.57 -23.83 12.06
#